data_7581346d16c8755dbfcd2a01f6c32912
#
_entry.id   7581346d16c8755dbfcd2a01f6c32912
#
_cell.length_a   1.000
_cell.length_b   1.000
_cell.length_c   1.000
_cell.angle_alpha   90.00
_cell.angle_beta   90.00
_cell.angle_gamma   90.00
#
_symmetry.space_group_name_H-M   'P 1'
#
loop_
_entity.id
_entity.type
_entity.pdbx_description
1 polymer ?
#
loop_
_entity_poly.entity_id
_entity_poly.type
_entity_poly.pdbx_seq_one_letter_code
_entity_poly.pdbx_strand_id
1 'polypeptide(L)'
;MSDQETSGGLSCASLSQAFADQSLFAEKTWRLSPEAFPLTAKQVKEIESIGQACFAFQRAVDVLYTKSINGKNLLRNEELIAPWTAGYLDRGKPQPLIDHGMHESVVGGMPFVLRPDLLMTEDGFALTELDSIPGGIGLT
;
A
#
# COMPACT_ATOMS: atom_id res chain seq x y z
N MET A 1 15.89 34.56 -37.66
CA MET A 1 14.62 34.54 -36.91
C MET A 1 14.56 33.15 -36.31
N SER A 2 14.95 33.05 -35.04
CA SER A 2 15.01 31.80 -34.28
C SER A 2 13.69 31.66 -33.54
N ASP A 3 12.92 30.66 -33.95
CA ASP A 3 11.71 30.24 -33.24
C ASP A 3 12.13 29.66 -31.89
N GLN A 4 11.94 30.43 -30.83
CA GLN A 4 11.92 29.91 -29.48
C GLN A 4 10.59 29.18 -29.29
N GLU A 5 10.63 27.85 -29.38
CA GLU A 5 9.59 27.00 -28.84
C GLU A 5 9.51 27.26 -27.31
N THR A 6 8.54 28.04 -26.90
CA THR A 6 8.13 28.13 -25.51
C THR A 6 7.52 26.78 -25.14
N SER A 7 8.29 25.90 -24.54
CA SER A 7 7.76 24.74 -23.85
C SER A 7 6.82 25.25 -22.77
N GLY A 8 5.53 25.16 -23.00
CA GLY A 8 4.49 25.50 -22.03
C GLY A 8 4.59 24.57 -20.85
N GLY A 9 5.50 24.84 -19.90
CA GLY A 9 5.65 24.08 -18.68
C GLY A 9 4.36 24.18 -17.86
N LEU A 10 4.00 23.07 -17.21
CA LEU A 10 2.91 23.03 -16.24
C LEU A 10 3.17 24.09 -15.15
N SER A 11 2.11 24.79 -14.73
CA SER A 11 2.17 25.74 -13.61
C SER A 11 1.24 25.28 -12.50
N CYS A 12 1.47 25.75 -11.25
CA CYS A 12 0.54 25.48 -10.16
C CYS A 12 -0.88 25.97 -10.49
N ALA A 13 -1.00 27.10 -11.21
CA ALA A 13 -2.30 27.63 -11.61
C ALA A 13 -3.01 26.73 -12.62
N SER A 14 -2.30 26.22 -13.65
CA SER A 14 -2.88 25.29 -14.63
C SER A 14 -3.27 23.95 -13.99
N LEU A 15 -2.49 23.44 -13.04
CA LEU A 15 -2.86 22.26 -12.28
C LEU A 15 -4.09 22.49 -11.40
N SER A 16 -4.13 23.61 -10.67
CA SER A 16 -5.31 23.97 -9.85
C SER A 16 -6.57 24.06 -10.70
N GLN A 17 -6.46 24.66 -11.89
CA GLN A 17 -7.58 24.76 -12.83
C GLN A 17 -8.04 23.37 -13.32
N ALA A 18 -7.11 22.48 -13.66
CA ALA A 18 -7.43 21.12 -14.12
C ALA A 18 -8.17 20.30 -13.06
N PHE A 19 -7.94 20.57 -11.77
CA PHE A 19 -8.60 19.89 -10.67
C PHE A 19 -9.87 20.60 -10.17
N ALA A 20 -10.05 21.90 -10.47
CA ALA A 20 -11.16 22.69 -9.96
C ALA A 20 -12.55 22.13 -10.33
N ASP A 21 -12.66 21.55 -11.52
CA ASP A 21 -13.92 20.99 -12.04
C ASP A 21 -14.14 19.52 -11.66
N GLN A 22 -13.22 18.92 -10.90
CA GLN A 22 -13.28 17.52 -10.50
C GLN A 22 -13.86 17.41 -9.08
N SER A 23 -15.09 16.91 -8.95
CA SER A 23 -15.76 16.76 -7.64
C SER A 23 -14.97 15.92 -6.63
N LEU A 24 -14.17 14.94 -7.10
CA LEU A 24 -13.30 14.11 -6.27
C LEU A 24 -12.20 14.91 -5.57
N PHE A 25 -11.83 16.08 -6.08
CA PHE A 25 -10.76 16.91 -5.56
C PHE A 25 -11.24 18.20 -4.89
N ALA A 26 -12.54 18.52 -4.97
CA ALA A 26 -13.12 19.79 -4.53
C ALA A 26 -12.84 20.13 -3.06
N GLU A 27 -12.72 19.11 -2.20
CA GLU A 27 -12.44 19.28 -0.75
C GLU A 27 -10.97 19.02 -0.37
N LYS A 28 -10.09 18.81 -1.36
CA LYS A 28 -8.69 18.50 -1.07
C LYS A 28 -7.85 19.76 -0.92
N THR A 29 -7.08 19.80 0.15
CA THR A 29 -6.15 20.91 0.47
C THR A 29 -4.71 20.61 0.06
N TRP A 30 -4.53 19.82 -1.00
CA TRP A 30 -3.22 19.44 -1.48
C TRP A 30 -2.43 20.63 -2.01
N ARG A 31 -1.14 20.62 -1.74
CA ARG A 31 -0.20 21.51 -2.41
C ARG A 31 0.19 20.87 -3.74
N LEU A 32 -0.07 21.57 -4.82
CA LEU A 32 0.25 21.12 -6.17
C LEU A 32 1.66 21.62 -6.55
N SER A 33 2.44 20.77 -7.18
CA SER A 33 3.72 21.15 -7.76
C SER A 33 3.73 20.80 -9.25
N PRO A 34 4.16 21.71 -10.13
CA PRO A 34 4.36 21.41 -11.55
C PRO A 34 5.60 20.54 -11.79
N GLU A 35 6.46 20.43 -10.80
CA GLU A 35 7.68 19.64 -10.87
C GLU A 35 7.48 18.29 -10.18
N ALA A 36 7.91 17.23 -10.85
CA ALA A 36 7.94 15.89 -10.26
C ALA A 36 8.95 15.85 -9.12
N PHE A 37 8.61 15.12 -8.06
CA PHE A 37 9.54 14.87 -6.96
C PHE A 37 10.66 13.92 -7.45
N PRO A 38 11.94 14.35 -7.45
CA PRO A 38 13.02 13.52 -7.95
C PRO A 38 13.41 12.44 -6.94
N LEU A 39 13.49 11.19 -7.39
CA LEU A 39 14.05 10.10 -6.60
C LEU A 39 15.45 9.76 -7.11
N THR A 40 16.40 9.60 -6.20
CA THR A 40 17.71 9.06 -6.54
C THR A 40 17.64 7.57 -6.82
N ALA A 41 18.61 7.03 -7.57
CA ALA A 41 18.68 5.59 -7.83
C ALA A 41 18.79 4.74 -6.55
N LYS A 42 19.38 5.29 -5.48
CA LYS A 42 19.43 4.66 -4.15
C LYS A 42 18.02 4.56 -3.56
N GLN A 43 17.26 5.64 -3.59
CA GLN A 43 15.90 5.68 -3.07
C GLN A 43 14.96 4.74 -3.83
N VAL A 44 15.07 4.68 -5.16
CA VAL A 44 14.29 3.73 -5.98
C VAL A 44 14.55 2.29 -5.53
N LYS A 45 15.82 1.88 -5.41
CA LYS A 45 16.17 0.53 -4.94
C LYS A 45 15.67 0.23 -3.53
N GLU A 46 15.71 1.21 -2.65
CA GLU A 46 15.19 1.07 -1.29
C GLU A 46 13.68 0.87 -1.28
N ILE A 47 12.93 1.66 -2.05
CA ILE A 47 11.47 1.50 -2.22
C ILE A 47 11.14 0.12 -2.80
N GLU A 48 11.86 -0.34 -3.81
CA GLU A 48 11.70 -1.70 -4.37
C GLU A 48 11.92 -2.78 -3.30
N SER A 49 12.96 -2.63 -2.48
CA SER A 49 13.25 -3.56 -1.39
C SER A 49 12.16 -3.57 -0.33
N ILE A 50 11.64 -2.39 0.04
CA ILE A 50 10.50 -2.26 0.97
C ILE A 50 9.26 -2.95 0.37
N GLY A 51 8.97 -2.74 -0.91
CA GLY A 51 7.87 -3.40 -1.59
C GLY A 51 7.96 -4.94 -1.51
N GLN A 52 9.14 -5.51 -1.76
CA GLN A 52 9.36 -6.95 -1.61
C GLN A 52 9.16 -7.42 -0.16
N ALA A 53 9.64 -6.65 0.83
CA ALA A 53 9.44 -6.96 2.24
C ALA A 53 7.94 -6.92 2.62
N CYS A 54 7.16 -5.97 2.07
CA CYS A 54 5.71 -5.90 2.27
C CYS A 54 4.99 -7.14 1.73
N PHE A 55 5.37 -7.63 0.56
CA PHE A 55 4.83 -8.89 0.03
C PHE A 55 5.20 -10.09 0.89
N ALA A 56 6.44 -10.17 1.36
CA ALA A 56 6.88 -11.25 2.24
C ALA A 56 6.11 -11.21 3.58
N PHE A 57 5.90 -10.03 4.14
CA PHE A 57 5.11 -9.81 5.34
C PHE A 57 3.66 -10.27 5.15
N GLN A 58 3.01 -9.85 4.05
CA GLN A 58 1.63 -10.24 3.75
C GLN A 58 1.49 -11.77 3.63
N ARG A 59 2.43 -12.43 2.96
CA ARG A 59 2.47 -13.89 2.88
C ARG A 59 2.65 -14.56 4.25
N ALA A 60 3.50 -14.00 5.09
CA ALA A 60 3.71 -14.54 6.44
C ALA A 60 2.43 -14.45 7.28
N VAL A 61 1.71 -13.31 7.18
CA VAL A 61 0.41 -13.12 7.87
C VAL A 61 -0.63 -14.12 7.36
N ASP A 62 -0.73 -14.33 6.05
CA ASP A 62 -1.64 -15.31 5.46
C ASP A 62 -1.35 -16.74 5.97
N VAL A 63 -0.09 -17.13 5.99
CA VAL A 63 0.33 -18.44 6.51
C VAL A 63 -0.03 -18.57 7.98
N LEU A 64 0.29 -17.59 8.82
CA LEU A 64 -0.04 -17.60 10.25
C LEU A 64 -1.55 -17.71 10.48
N TYR A 65 -2.34 -16.90 9.74
CA TYR A 65 -3.79 -16.91 9.81
C TYR A 65 -4.36 -18.27 9.46
N THR A 66 -4.05 -18.79 8.27
CA THR A 66 -4.56 -20.07 7.77
C THR A 66 -4.19 -21.24 8.69
N LYS A 67 -2.99 -21.21 9.28
CA LYS A 67 -2.56 -22.28 10.18
C LYS A 67 -3.19 -22.17 11.55
N SER A 68 -3.42 -20.95 12.07
CA SER A 68 -4.10 -20.77 13.35
C SER A 68 -5.55 -21.26 13.31
N ILE A 69 -6.28 -21.05 12.19
CA ILE A 69 -7.63 -21.61 12.01
C ILE A 69 -7.61 -23.14 12.00
N ASN A 70 -6.66 -23.74 11.29
CA ASN A 70 -6.62 -25.19 11.12
C ASN A 70 -5.98 -25.92 12.31
N GLY A 71 -5.54 -25.22 13.34
CA GLY A 71 -4.85 -25.79 14.50
C GLY A 71 -3.54 -26.49 14.14
N LYS A 72 -2.99 -26.25 12.94
CA LYS A 72 -1.77 -26.87 12.47
C LYS A 72 -0.55 -26.09 12.94
N ASN A 73 0.31 -26.80 13.62
CA ASN A 73 1.59 -26.29 14.05
C ASN A 73 2.60 -26.36 12.89
N LEU A 74 2.98 -25.24 12.29
CA LEU A 74 3.95 -25.23 11.18
C LEU A 74 5.33 -24.75 11.57
N LEU A 75 5.42 -24.06 12.67
CA LEU A 75 6.67 -23.48 13.09
C LEU A 75 7.42 -24.52 13.93
N ARG A 76 8.68 -24.78 13.56
CA ARG A 76 9.55 -25.67 14.33
C ARG A 76 9.84 -25.14 15.74
N ASN A 77 9.72 -23.84 15.92
CA ASN A 77 9.83 -23.17 17.22
C ASN A 77 8.44 -23.00 17.83
N GLU A 78 8.15 -23.75 18.88
CA GLU A 78 6.87 -23.69 19.59
C GLU A 78 6.55 -22.30 20.18
N GLU A 79 7.57 -21.50 20.49
CA GLU A 79 7.41 -20.14 21.00
C GLU A 79 6.83 -19.18 19.95
N LEU A 80 6.97 -19.53 18.65
CA LEU A 80 6.43 -18.73 17.54
C LEU A 80 5.04 -19.18 17.09
N ILE A 81 4.43 -20.17 17.80
CA ILE A 81 3.06 -20.58 17.52
C ILE A 81 2.12 -19.46 17.94
N ALA A 82 1.36 -18.95 16.99
CA ALA A 82 0.37 -17.90 17.23
C ALA A 82 -1.07 -18.42 17.00
N PRO A 83 -1.58 -19.35 17.83
CA PRO A 83 -2.92 -19.95 17.66
C PRO A 83 -4.03 -18.91 17.81
N TRP A 84 -3.73 -17.77 18.39
CA TRP A 84 -4.64 -16.63 18.58
C TRP A 84 -4.79 -15.73 17.33
N THR A 85 -3.93 -15.92 16.30
CA THR A 85 -3.86 -15.00 15.15
C THR A 85 -5.19 -14.90 14.42
N ALA A 86 -5.84 -16.01 14.11
CA ALA A 86 -7.15 -15.96 13.45
C ALA A 86 -8.21 -15.30 14.33
N GLY A 87 -8.29 -15.66 15.60
CA GLY A 87 -9.24 -15.07 16.54
C GLY A 87 -9.06 -13.56 16.72
N TYR A 88 -7.81 -13.08 16.64
CA TYR A 88 -7.50 -11.66 16.69
C TYR A 88 -7.90 -10.94 15.39
N LEU A 89 -7.50 -11.49 14.24
CA LEU A 89 -7.76 -10.88 12.92
C LEU A 89 -9.24 -10.92 12.53
N ASP A 90 -10.00 -11.91 13.02
CA ASP A 90 -11.44 -12.06 12.71
C ASP A 90 -12.33 -11.34 13.73
N ARG A 91 -11.74 -10.76 14.76
CA ARG A 91 -12.51 -10.10 15.81
C ARG A 91 -13.38 -8.97 15.23
N GLY A 92 -14.70 -9.09 15.41
CA GLY A 92 -15.69 -8.12 14.95
C GLY A 92 -16.05 -8.22 13.47
N LYS A 93 -15.47 -9.15 12.71
CA LYS A 93 -15.88 -9.40 11.33
C LYS A 93 -17.18 -10.23 11.29
N PRO A 94 -18.11 -9.93 10.35
CA PRO A 94 -19.24 -10.80 10.08
C PRO A 94 -18.78 -12.17 9.58
N GLN A 95 -19.45 -13.24 10.02
CA GLN A 95 -19.12 -14.62 9.64
C GLN A 95 -19.06 -14.81 8.10
N PRO A 96 -20.00 -14.28 7.27
CA PRO A 96 -19.93 -14.42 5.81
C PRO A 96 -18.64 -13.85 5.20
N LEU A 97 -18.05 -12.80 5.81
CA LEU A 97 -16.79 -12.25 5.34
C LEU A 97 -15.61 -13.18 5.64
N ILE A 98 -15.61 -13.79 6.83
CA ILE A 98 -14.61 -14.79 7.22
C ILE A 98 -14.70 -16.00 6.28
N ASP A 99 -15.90 -16.53 6.06
CA ASP A 99 -16.14 -17.69 5.19
C ASP A 99 -15.71 -17.39 3.75
N HIS A 100 -15.96 -16.19 3.25
CA HIS A 100 -15.50 -15.77 1.93
C HIS A 100 -13.98 -15.70 1.84
N GLY A 101 -13.31 -15.15 2.85
CA GLY A 101 -11.85 -15.08 2.91
C GLY A 101 -11.18 -16.46 2.95
N MET A 102 -11.87 -17.47 3.46
CA MET A 102 -11.41 -18.86 3.51
C MET A 102 -11.83 -19.72 2.31
N HIS A 103 -12.58 -19.14 1.36
CA HIS A 103 -12.98 -19.87 0.15
C HIS A 103 -11.74 -20.19 -0.71
N GLU A 104 -11.75 -21.36 -1.35
CA GLU A 104 -10.61 -21.87 -2.14
C GLU A 104 -10.14 -20.92 -3.27
N SER A 105 -11.05 -20.08 -3.78
CA SER A 105 -10.71 -19.08 -4.80
C SER A 105 -10.03 -17.83 -4.25
N VAL A 106 -9.98 -17.65 -2.93
CA VAL A 106 -9.46 -16.45 -2.26
C VAL A 106 -8.26 -16.77 -1.39
N VAL A 107 -8.30 -17.88 -0.67
CA VAL A 107 -7.26 -18.27 0.28
C VAL A 107 -5.90 -18.41 -0.41
N GLY A 108 -4.86 -17.83 0.18
CA GLY A 108 -3.51 -17.79 -0.40
C GLY A 108 -3.35 -16.77 -1.53
N GLY A 109 -4.41 -16.04 -1.88
CA GLY A 109 -4.33 -14.92 -2.82
C GLY A 109 -3.55 -13.75 -2.23
N MET A 110 -2.91 -12.99 -3.12
CA MET A 110 -2.23 -11.74 -2.72
C MET A 110 -3.07 -10.55 -3.17
N PRO A 111 -3.12 -9.46 -2.39
CA PRO A 111 -3.73 -8.22 -2.84
C PRO A 111 -3.09 -7.73 -4.14
N PHE A 112 -3.90 -7.23 -5.07
CA PHE A 112 -3.39 -6.64 -6.32
C PHE A 112 -2.57 -5.36 -6.08
N VAL A 113 -2.91 -4.65 -5.01
CA VAL A 113 -2.27 -3.38 -4.64
C VAL A 113 -1.96 -3.42 -3.15
N LEU A 114 -0.73 -3.09 -2.80
CA LEU A 114 -0.29 -2.76 -1.46
C LEU A 114 0.19 -1.32 -1.46
N ARG A 115 -0.22 -0.52 -0.50
CA ARG A 115 0.23 0.86 -0.35
C ARG A 115 1.01 1.01 0.95
N PRO A 116 2.34 0.97 0.89
CA PRO A 116 3.16 1.35 2.03
C PRO A 116 3.19 2.88 2.16
N ASP A 117 2.92 3.39 3.34
CA ASP A 117 3.11 4.80 3.64
C ASP A 117 4.54 5.00 4.18
N LEU A 118 5.32 5.79 3.45
CA LEU A 118 6.75 5.97 3.70
C LEU A 118 7.06 7.39 4.16
N LEU A 119 7.81 7.51 5.25
CA LEU A 119 8.42 8.76 5.67
C LEU A 119 9.87 8.81 5.24
N MET A 120 10.27 9.91 4.59
CA MET A 120 11.68 10.18 4.31
C MET A 120 12.38 10.62 5.59
N THR A 121 13.50 9.99 5.87
CA THR A 121 14.39 10.30 6.99
C THR A 121 15.79 10.63 6.48
N GLU A 122 16.70 11.05 7.35
CA GLU A 122 18.11 11.27 7.01
C GLU A 122 18.81 9.97 6.57
N ASP A 123 18.36 8.81 7.09
CA ASP A 123 18.97 7.50 6.82
C ASP A 123 18.32 6.73 5.67
N GLY A 124 17.16 7.18 5.16
CA GLY A 124 16.39 6.50 4.11
C GLY A 124 14.88 6.61 4.35
N PHE A 125 14.14 5.52 4.11
CA PHE A 125 12.69 5.49 4.30
C PHE A 125 12.30 4.70 5.55
N ALA A 126 11.37 5.26 6.33
CA ALA A 126 10.69 4.54 7.40
C ALA A 126 9.27 4.16 6.94
N LEU A 127 8.95 2.87 7.00
CA LEU A 127 7.59 2.38 6.77
C LEU A 127 6.73 2.66 8.00
N THR A 128 5.65 3.41 7.84
CA THR A 128 4.75 3.79 8.93
C THR A 128 3.44 3.01 8.91
N GLU A 129 2.96 2.67 7.73
CA GLU A 129 1.72 1.93 7.55
C GLU A 129 1.81 1.05 6.30
N LEU A 130 1.12 -0.09 6.32
CA LEU A 130 0.93 -0.95 5.16
C LEU A 130 -0.55 -1.20 4.97
N ASP A 131 -1.12 -0.60 3.94
CA ASP A 131 -2.52 -0.75 3.58
C ASP A 131 -2.66 -1.77 2.43
N SER A 132 -3.36 -2.86 2.69
CA SER A 132 -3.64 -3.92 1.72
C SER A 132 -4.98 -3.74 0.98
N ILE A 133 -5.79 -2.77 1.40
CA ILE A 133 -7.03 -2.36 0.74
C ILE A 133 -7.04 -0.82 0.72
N PRO A 134 -6.10 -0.19 0.02
CA PRO A 134 -5.94 1.24 0.09
C PRO A 134 -7.15 1.98 -0.47
N GLY A 135 -7.67 2.92 0.31
CA GLY A 135 -8.68 3.87 -0.16
C GLY A 135 -8.10 4.78 -1.25
N GLY A 136 -8.96 5.29 -2.13
CA GLY A 136 -8.54 6.22 -3.16
C GLY A 136 -7.80 5.59 -4.35
N ILE A 137 -7.84 4.27 -4.51
CA ILE A 137 -7.36 3.62 -5.74
C ILE A 137 -8.09 4.23 -6.94
N GLY A 138 -7.34 4.71 -7.91
CA GLY A 138 -7.86 5.41 -9.08
C GLY A 138 -7.85 6.95 -8.96
N LEU A 139 -7.37 7.49 -7.83
CA LEU A 139 -7.07 8.92 -7.67
C LEU A 139 -5.58 9.24 -7.89
N THR A 140 -4.75 8.23 -8.10
CA THR A 140 -3.30 8.34 -8.33
C THR A 140 -2.93 7.82 -9.69
#